data_4cbd901566c853871ae8b3f93adc7bd6
#
_entry.id   4cbd901566c853871ae8b3f93adc7bd6
#
_cell.length_a   1.000
_cell.length_b   1.000
_cell.length_c   1.000
_cell.angle_alpha   90.00
_cell.angle_beta   90.00
_cell.angle_gamma   90.00
#
_symmetry.space_group_name_H-M   'P 1'
#
loop_
_entity.id
_entity.type
_entity.pdbx_description
1 polymer ?
#
loop_
_entity_poly.entity_id
_entity_poly.type
_entity_poly.pdbx_seq_one_letter_code
_entity_poly.pdbx_strand_id
1 'polypeptide(L)'
;MEDSEVMRQKKIHYIYNKEMECMDPEERKKLQGERLRKTVELEYANVPAYRARMDEVGVKPEDIKSIDDIVKLPFMQKTDLRDNFPFGLFAADRKDIIRIQGSSGTTGKPIVSGYTQNDIDVWTEMVARAIKCAGGGENDIIQI
;
A
#
# COMPACT_ATOMS: atom_id res chain seq x y z
N MET A 1 5.46 -40.29 5.81
CA MET A 1 6.10 -39.30 6.69
C MET A 1 7.10 -38.44 5.91
N GLU A 2 7.84 -39.00 4.99
CA GLU A 2 8.83 -38.29 4.13
C GLU A 2 8.20 -37.19 3.25
N ASP A 3 7.02 -37.46 2.67
CA ASP A 3 6.29 -36.49 1.83
C ASP A 3 5.83 -35.24 2.58
N SER A 4 5.48 -35.37 3.87
CA SER A 4 5.04 -34.22 4.69
C SER A 4 6.20 -33.30 5.08
N GLU A 5 7.40 -33.83 5.23
CA GLU A 5 8.60 -33.08 5.58
C GLU A 5 9.18 -32.38 4.36
N VAL A 6 9.18 -33.06 3.20
CA VAL A 6 9.55 -32.48 1.90
C VAL A 6 8.58 -31.36 1.49
N MET A 7 7.27 -31.53 1.73
CA MET A 7 6.26 -30.49 1.47
C MET A 7 6.41 -29.30 2.44
N ARG A 8 6.80 -29.55 3.70
CA ARG A 8 7.07 -28.51 4.69
C ARG A 8 8.32 -27.70 4.33
N GLN A 9 9.39 -28.35 3.88
CA GLN A 9 10.61 -27.67 3.41
C GLN A 9 10.36 -26.89 2.12
N LYS A 10 9.57 -27.40 1.17
CA LYS A 10 9.14 -26.65 -0.02
C LYS A 10 8.34 -25.40 0.36
N LYS A 11 7.41 -25.46 1.33
CA LYS A 11 6.65 -24.27 1.78
C LYS A 11 7.54 -23.18 2.36
N ILE A 12 8.59 -23.53 3.10
CA ILE A 12 9.54 -22.55 3.66
C ILE A 12 10.35 -21.86 2.54
N HIS A 13 10.62 -22.58 1.45
CA HIS A 13 11.36 -22.01 0.32
C HIS A 13 10.62 -20.90 -0.42
N TYR A 14 9.30 -20.83 -0.36
CA TYR A 14 8.45 -19.83 -1.02
C TYR A 14 8.12 -18.61 -0.15
N ILE A 15 8.62 -18.54 1.08
CA ILE A 15 8.43 -17.43 2.01
C ILE A 15 9.68 -16.55 1.97
N TYR A 16 9.51 -15.26 1.71
CA TYR A 16 10.56 -14.24 1.72
C TYR A 16 10.73 -13.66 3.13
N ASN A 17 9.64 -13.18 3.72
CA ASN A 17 9.61 -12.58 5.05
C ASN A 17 8.68 -13.37 5.98
N LYS A 18 9.26 -14.30 6.73
CA LYS A 18 8.50 -15.20 7.59
C LYS A 18 7.69 -14.47 8.67
N GLU A 19 8.27 -13.43 9.25
CA GLU A 19 7.61 -12.64 10.30
C GLU A 19 6.30 -12.02 9.79
N MET A 20 6.35 -11.40 8.63
CA MET A 20 5.19 -10.72 8.05
C MET A 20 4.23 -11.66 7.33
N GLU A 21 4.74 -12.69 6.65
CA GLU A 21 3.90 -13.61 5.85
C GLU A 21 3.24 -14.70 6.68
N CYS A 22 3.82 -15.05 7.84
CA CYS A 22 3.30 -16.05 8.76
C CYS A 22 2.77 -15.42 10.07
N MET A 23 2.55 -14.12 10.09
CA MET A 23 2.02 -13.40 11.25
C MET A 23 0.66 -13.95 11.68
N ASP A 24 0.44 -14.04 12.98
CA ASP A 24 -0.85 -14.41 13.55
C ASP A 24 -1.97 -13.48 13.02
N PRO A 25 -3.16 -14.00 12.70
CA PRO A 25 -4.26 -13.21 12.16
C PRO A 25 -4.68 -12.03 13.04
N GLU A 26 -4.66 -12.18 14.37
CA GLU A 26 -5.07 -11.09 15.27
C GLU A 26 -3.97 -10.02 15.37
N GLU A 27 -2.70 -10.42 15.40
CA GLU A 27 -1.56 -9.51 15.32
C GLU A 27 -1.56 -8.73 14.00
N ARG A 28 -1.87 -9.42 12.90
CA ARG A 28 -1.99 -8.79 11.58
C ARG A 28 -3.10 -7.76 11.53
N LYS A 29 -4.29 -8.06 12.08
CA LYS A 29 -5.40 -7.09 12.17
C LYS A 29 -5.01 -5.87 12.98
N LYS A 30 -4.32 -6.05 14.09
CA LYS A 30 -3.83 -4.95 14.92
C LYS A 30 -2.87 -4.06 14.14
N LEU A 31 -1.87 -4.66 13.48
CA LEU A 31 -0.92 -3.93 12.65
C LEU A 31 -1.61 -3.19 11.49
N GLN A 32 -2.57 -3.81 10.83
CA GLN A 32 -3.36 -3.19 9.77
C GLN A 32 -4.16 -1.99 10.28
N GLY A 33 -4.78 -2.09 11.47
CA GLY A 33 -5.51 -0.99 12.10
C GLY A 33 -4.60 0.19 12.45
N GLU A 34 -3.41 -0.08 12.99
CA GLU A 34 -2.41 0.94 13.30
C GLU A 34 -1.93 1.67 12.03
N ARG A 35 -1.68 0.92 10.96
CA ARG A 35 -1.27 1.47 9.65
C ARG A 35 -2.39 2.28 9.01
N LEU A 36 -3.62 1.77 9.03
CA LEU A 36 -4.79 2.48 8.50
C LEU A 36 -4.95 3.84 9.19
N ARG A 37 -4.91 3.86 10.53
CA ARG A 37 -5.04 5.10 11.29
C ARG A 37 -3.96 6.12 10.91
N LYS A 38 -2.70 5.70 10.86
CA LYS A 38 -1.59 6.58 10.44
C LYS A 38 -1.77 7.14 9.03
N THR A 39 -2.23 6.30 8.09
CA THR A 39 -2.52 6.75 6.72
C THR A 39 -3.64 7.77 6.71
N VAL A 40 -4.73 7.53 7.43
CA VAL A 40 -5.87 8.45 7.50
C VAL A 40 -5.49 9.77 8.17
N GLU A 41 -4.69 9.74 9.24
CA GLU A 41 -4.16 10.94 9.90
C GLU A 41 -3.32 11.78 8.92
N LEU A 42 -2.44 11.12 8.16
CA LEU A 42 -1.58 11.78 7.16
C LEU A 42 -2.40 12.38 6.01
N GLU A 43 -3.33 11.63 5.45
CA GLU A 43 -4.19 12.05 4.35
C GLU A 43 -5.11 13.20 4.79
N TYR A 44 -5.72 13.11 5.96
CA TYR A 44 -6.57 14.16 6.51
C TYR A 44 -5.80 15.46 6.76
N ALA A 45 -4.56 15.36 7.25
CA ALA A 45 -3.71 16.52 7.51
C ALA A 45 -3.26 17.22 6.23
N ASN A 46 -2.85 16.44 5.20
CA ASN A 46 -2.07 16.95 4.07
C ASN A 46 -2.82 16.99 2.74
N VAL A 47 -3.97 16.30 2.61
CA VAL A 47 -4.75 16.25 1.36
C VAL A 47 -6.10 16.94 1.53
N PRO A 48 -6.20 18.24 1.19
CA PRO A 48 -7.44 19.02 1.39
C PRO A 48 -8.68 18.40 0.72
N ALA A 49 -8.51 17.83 -0.48
CA ALA A 49 -9.61 17.19 -1.21
C ALA A 49 -10.16 15.96 -0.48
N TYR A 50 -9.28 15.15 0.13
CA TYR A 50 -9.72 13.98 0.90
C TYR A 50 -10.30 14.38 2.26
N ARG A 51 -9.70 15.38 2.92
CA ARG A 51 -10.25 15.97 4.15
C ARG A 51 -11.68 16.44 3.94
N ALA A 52 -11.95 17.19 2.87
CA ALA A 52 -13.29 17.69 2.58
C ALA A 52 -14.32 16.54 2.45
N ARG A 53 -13.93 15.43 1.81
CA ARG A 53 -14.78 14.24 1.71
C ARG A 53 -15.03 13.55 3.06
N MET A 54 -14.00 13.45 3.88
CA MET A 54 -14.16 12.90 5.24
C MET A 54 -15.08 13.76 6.08
N ASP A 55 -14.95 15.10 5.99
CA ASP A 55 -15.79 16.05 6.70
C ASP A 55 -17.25 15.97 6.21
N GLU A 56 -17.48 15.78 4.92
CA GLU A 56 -18.81 15.61 4.32
C GLU A 56 -19.54 14.37 4.86
N VAL A 57 -18.84 13.25 5.06
CA VAL A 57 -19.41 12.04 5.66
C VAL A 57 -19.34 12.02 7.19
N GLY A 58 -18.81 13.09 7.81
CA GLY A 58 -18.74 13.24 9.26
C GLY A 58 -17.73 12.33 9.94
N VAL A 59 -16.69 11.88 9.22
CA VAL A 59 -15.66 10.97 9.75
C VAL A 59 -14.37 11.74 10.01
N LYS A 60 -13.77 11.50 11.16
CA LYS A 60 -12.48 12.07 11.57
C LYS A 60 -11.43 10.98 11.78
N PRO A 61 -10.13 11.30 11.75
CA PRO A 61 -9.07 10.32 11.99
C PRO A 61 -9.23 9.54 13.30
N GLU A 62 -9.71 10.18 14.37
CA GLU A 62 -9.95 9.57 15.67
C GLU A 62 -11.08 8.52 15.70
N ASP A 63 -11.90 8.48 14.67
CA ASP A 63 -12.97 7.48 14.52
C ASP A 63 -12.45 6.14 13.97
N ILE A 64 -11.18 6.14 13.49
CA ILE A 64 -10.51 4.97 12.94
C ILE A 64 -9.69 4.30 14.03
N LYS A 65 -10.25 3.26 14.65
CA LYS A 65 -9.64 2.54 15.79
C LYS A 65 -9.11 1.16 15.42
N SER A 66 -9.66 0.58 14.36
CA SER A 66 -9.32 -0.76 13.88
C SER A 66 -9.33 -0.82 12.36
N ILE A 67 -8.88 -1.94 11.79
CA ILE A 67 -8.98 -2.18 10.34
C ILE A 67 -10.44 -2.26 9.86
N ASP A 68 -11.36 -2.70 10.74
CA ASP A 68 -12.77 -2.84 10.39
C ASP A 68 -13.44 -1.47 10.15
N ASP A 69 -12.86 -0.39 10.65
CA ASP A 69 -13.35 0.97 10.45
C ASP A 69 -13.09 1.52 9.03
N ILE A 70 -12.39 0.78 8.19
CA ILE A 70 -12.15 1.15 6.78
C ILE A 70 -13.45 1.42 6.02
N VAL A 71 -14.54 0.78 6.42
CA VAL A 71 -15.87 0.95 5.81
C VAL A 71 -16.47 2.33 6.05
N LYS A 72 -15.95 3.11 7.00
CA LYS A 72 -16.39 4.48 7.30
C LYS A 72 -15.79 5.49 6.33
N LEU A 73 -14.67 5.15 5.69
CA LEU A 73 -13.92 6.07 4.84
C LEU A 73 -14.61 6.31 3.49
N PRO A 74 -14.62 7.55 2.99
CA PRO A 74 -15.17 7.86 1.69
C PRO A 74 -14.33 7.28 0.55
N PHE A 75 -15.00 6.89 -0.54
CA PHE A 75 -14.32 6.45 -1.75
C PHE A 75 -13.75 7.62 -2.55
N MET A 76 -12.60 7.36 -3.18
CA MET A 76 -12.03 8.22 -4.23
C MET A 76 -12.33 7.63 -5.62
N GLN A 77 -12.52 8.50 -6.60
CA GLN A 77 -12.75 8.11 -7.99
C GLN A 77 -11.57 8.53 -8.87
N LYS A 78 -11.47 7.93 -10.06
CA LYS A 78 -10.42 8.27 -11.03
C LYS A 78 -10.45 9.75 -11.45
N THR A 79 -11.61 10.36 -11.43
CA THR A 79 -11.81 11.81 -11.68
C THR A 79 -11.07 12.67 -10.67
N ASP A 80 -11.06 12.27 -9.40
CA ASP A 80 -10.39 13.01 -8.32
C ASP A 80 -8.88 13.15 -8.59
N LEU A 81 -8.25 12.09 -9.13
CA LEU A 81 -6.84 12.12 -9.51
C LEU A 81 -6.55 13.13 -10.62
N ARG A 82 -7.51 13.34 -11.53
CA ARG A 82 -7.38 14.31 -12.62
C ARG A 82 -7.67 15.73 -12.18
N ASP A 83 -8.67 15.91 -11.32
CA ASP A 83 -9.10 17.22 -10.84
C ASP A 83 -8.07 17.83 -9.91
N ASN A 84 -7.30 16.98 -9.21
CA ASN A 84 -6.21 17.39 -8.34
C ASN A 84 -4.81 17.26 -9.00
N PHE A 85 -4.76 17.16 -10.33
CA PHE A 85 -3.49 17.08 -11.08
C PHE A 85 -2.65 18.35 -10.89
N PRO A 86 -1.29 18.28 -10.77
CA PRO A 86 -0.52 17.03 -10.74
C PRO A 86 -0.25 16.49 -9.32
N PHE A 87 -0.29 17.31 -8.27
CA PHE A 87 0.23 16.96 -6.93
C PHE A 87 -0.78 17.19 -5.81
N GLY A 88 -2.02 17.54 -6.12
CA GLY A 88 -3.03 17.91 -5.12
C GLY A 88 -3.48 16.77 -4.18
N LEU A 89 -3.13 15.51 -4.53
CA LEU A 89 -3.38 14.33 -3.70
C LEU A 89 -2.10 13.76 -3.07
N PHE A 90 -0.99 14.48 -3.09
CA PHE A 90 0.21 14.04 -2.40
C PHE A 90 0.09 14.36 -0.92
N ALA A 91 0.16 13.31 -0.08
CA ALA A 91 0.15 13.44 1.38
C ALA A 91 1.55 13.74 1.95
N ALA A 92 2.61 13.38 1.22
CA ALA A 92 3.99 13.67 1.59
C ALA A 92 4.49 14.99 0.99
N ASP A 93 5.44 15.63 1.65
CA ASP A 93 6.13 16.82 1.12
C ASP A 93 6.85 16.49 -0.20
N ARG A 94 6.80 17.39 -1.16
CA ARG A 94 7.47 17.20 -2.47
C ARG A 94 8.97 16.97 -2.37
N LYS A 95 9.63 17.50 -1.34
CA LYS A 95 11.06 17.27 -1.08
C LYS A 95 11.39 15.80 -0.75
N ASP A 96 10.39 15.04 -0.23
CA ASP A 96 10.54 13.65 0.18
C ASP A 96 10.15 12.67 -0.95
N ILE A 97 9.64 13.21 -2.09
CA ILE A 97 9.30 12.42 -3.27
C ILE A 97 10.57 12.15 -4.08
N ILE A 98 10.99 10.88 -4.11
CA ILE A 98 12.20 10.45 -4.83
C ILE A 98 11.91 9.87 -6.21
N ARG A 99 10.64 9.51 -6.49
CA ARG A 99 10.21 8.96 -7.77
C ARG A 99 8.83 9.46 -8.14
N ILE A 100 8.64 9.76 -9.42
CA ILE A 100 7.34 10.11 -10.00
C ILE A 100 7.04 9.15 -11.15
N GLN A 101 5.80 8.65 -11.18
CA GLN A 101 5.27 7.88 -12.30
C GLN A 101 4.02 8.53 -12.86
N GLY A 102 3.90 8.52 -14.18
CA GLY A 102 2.71 8.97 -14.89
C GLY A 102 2.04 7.83 -15.63
N SER A 103 0.70 7.81 -15.66
CA SER A 103 -0.02 6.94 -16.58
C SER A 103 0.06 7.49 -18.01
N SER A 104 -0.14 6.63 -19.02
CA SER A 104 -0.07 7.00 -20.46
C SER A 104 -1.09 8.05 -20.91
N GLY A 105 -2.07 8.41 -20.07
CA GLY A 105 -2.99 9.52 -20.32
C GLY A 105 -3.90 9.34 -21.56
N THR A 106 -4.14 8.13 -22.04
CA THR A 106 -4.93 7.85 -23.24
C THR A 106 -6.33 8.47 -23.26
N THR A 107 -6.86 8.87 -22.12
CA THR A 107 -8.20 9.48 -21.97
C THR A 107 -8.18 10.90 -21.41
N GLY A 108 -7.07 11.66 -21.59
CA GLY A 108 -6.95 13.03 -21.09
C GLY A 108 -5.70 13.28 -20.27
N LYS A 109 -5.79 14.07 -19.19
CA LYS A 109 -4.63 14.37 -18.31
C LYS A 109 -4.07 13.06 -17.71
N PRO A 110 -2.75 12.87 -17.69
CA PRO A 110 -2.13 11.72 -17.04
C PRO A 110 -2.42 11.74 -15.53
N ILE A 111 -2.44 10.56 -14.91
CA ILE A 111 -2.43 10.44 -13.46
C ILE A 111 -0.98 10.44 -13.03
N VAL A 112 -0.64 11.23 -12.01
CA VAL A 112 0.70 11.33 -11.45
C VAL A 112 0.70 10.69 -10.06
N SER A 113 1.63 9.76 -9.83
CA SER A 113 1.90 9.15 -8.53
C SER A 113 3.32 9.51 -8.09
N GLY A 114 3.46 9.97 -6.86
CA GLY A 114 4.74 10.22 -6.22
C GLY A 114 5.05 9.16 -5.17
N TYR A 115 6.31 8.80 -5.05
CA TYR A 115 6.79 7.79 -4.11
C TYR A 115 7.89 8.36 -3.25
N THR A 116 7.76 8.21 -1.95
CA THR A 116 8.83 8.44 -0.98
C THR A 116 9.78 7.24 -0.92
N GLN A 117 10.90 7.36 -0.21
CA GLN A 117 11.80 6.22 0.00
C GLN A 117 11.06 5.06 0.70
N ASN A 118 10.25 5.36 1.72
CA ASN A 118 9.45 4.35 2.41
C ASN A 118 8.50 3.59 1.47
N ASP A 119 7.86 4.29 0.51
CA ASP A 119 6.98 3.66 -0.47
C ASP A 119 7.75 2.71 -1.38
N ILE A 120 8.95 3.09 -1.79
CA ILE A 120 9.83 2.23 -2.61
C ILE A 120 10.29 1.01 -1.82
N ASP A 121 10.63 1.16 -0.56
CA ASP A 121 11.06 0.05 0.31
C ASP A 121 9.91 -0.96 0.51
N VAL A 122 8.70 -0.48 0.81
CA VAL A 122 7.49 -1.31 0.92
C VAL A 122 7.18 -2.01 -0.40
N TRP A 123 7.25 -1.30 -1.52
CA TRP A 123 7.01 -1.88 -2.84
C TRP A 123 8.03 -2.95 -3.19
N THR A 124 9.30 -2.69 -2.94
CA THR A 124 10.39 -3.65 -3.15
C THR A 124 10.15 -4.94 -2.36
N GLU A 125 9.76 -4.82 -1.09
CA GLU A 125 9.43 -5.98 -0.26
C GLU A 125 8.22 -6.76 -0.81
N MET A 126 7.16 -6.06 -1.23
CA MET A 126 5.98 -6.72 -1.82
C MET A 126 6.32 -7.48 -3.09
N VAL A 127 7.14 -6.90 -3.97
CA VAL A 127 7.61 -7.56 -5.20
C VAL A 127 8.50 -8.76 -4.87
N ALA A 128 9.43 -8.63 -3.91
CA ALA A 128 10.28 -9.74 -3.47
C ALA A 128 9.45 -10.92 -2.93
N ARG A 129 8.41 -10.65 -2.14
CA ARG A 129 7.47 -11.69 -1.65
C ARG A 129 6.74 -12.37 -2.82
N ALA A 130 6.24 -11.58 -3.78
CA ALA A 130 5.54 -12.12 -4.95
C ALA A 130 6.45 -13.02 -5.79
N ILE A 131 7.67 -12.59 -6.07
CA ILE A 131 8.69 -13.37 -6.80
C ILE A 131 9.01 -14.66 -6.03
N LYS A 132 9.24 -14.55 -4.73
CA LYS A 132 9.57 -15.73 -3.89
C LYS A 132 8.40 -16.70 -3.82
N CYS A 133 7.17 -16.20 -3.69
CA CYS A 133 5.95 -17.01 -3.70
C CYS A 133 5.76 -17.76 -5.03
N ALA A 134 6.18 -17.16 -6.15
CA ALA A 134 6.20 -17.81 -7.46
C ALA A 134 7.35 -18.83 -7.64
N GLY A 135 8.24 -18.96 -6.64
CA GLY A 135 9.38 -19.86 -6.68
C GLY A 135 10.68 -19.23 -7.20
N GLY A 136 10.68 -17.92 -7.45
CA GLY A 136 11.85 -17.20 -7.92
C GLY A 136 12.96 -17.10 -6.86
N GLY A 137 14.21 -17.08 -7.31
CA GLY A 137 15.41 -17.06 -6.47
C GLY A 137 16.59 -16.34 -7.13
N GLU A 138 17.72 -16.37 -6.45
CA GLU A 138 18.92 -15.63 -6.84
C GLU A 138 19.51 -16.01 -8.20
N ASN A 139 19.20 -17.22 -8.70
CA ASN A 139 19.71 -17.72 -9.97
C ASN A 139 18.73 -17.55 -11.14
N ASP A 140 17.60 -16.89 -10.91
CA ASP A 140 16.59 -16.70 -11.93
C ASP A 140 16.81 -15.39 -12.71
N ILE A 141 16.46 -15.41 -13.98
CA ILE A 141 16.45 -14.23 -14.84
C ILE A 141 14.99 -13.80 -15.03
N ILE A 142 14.68 -12.57 -14.65
CA ILE A 142 13.36 -11.98 -14.80
C ILE A 142 13.42 -10.93 -15.90
N GLN A 143 12.59 -11.09 -16.92
CA GLN A 143 12.39 -10.08 -17.97
C GLN A 143 11.16 -9.23 -17.59
N ILE A 144 11.31 -7.90 -17.65
CA ILE A 144 10.25 -6.90 -17.37
C ILE A 144 10.00 -6.11 -18.65
#